data_6d16eddb28f51efe09ba15981a079773
#
_entry.id   6d16eddb28f51efe09ba15981a079773
#
_cell.length_a   1.000
_cell.length_b   1.000
_cell.length_c   1.000
_cell.angle_alpha   90.00
_cell.angle_beta   90.00
_cell.angle_gamma   90.00
#
_symmetry.space_group_name_H-M   'P 1'
#
loop_
_entity.id
_entity.type
_entity.pdbx_description
1 polymer ?
#
loop_
_entity_poly.entity_id
_entity_poly.type
_entity_poly.pdbx_seq_one_letter_code
_entity_poly.pdbx_strand_id
1 'polypeptide(L)' 'MADEDTVLEEAMDNLKEARQRIRATQSLMRSEGMTEGENHRDPLMRLSTALAMTEAAYLETRHRSDL' A
#
# COMPACT_ATOMS: atom_id res chain seq x y z
N MET A 1 -11.71 0.17 -25.43
CA MET A 1 -10.58 -0.38 -24.67
C MET A 1 -9.72 0.76 -24.15
N ALA A 2 -9.41 0.78 -22.86
CA ALA A 2 -8.49 1.75 -22.30
C ALA A 2 -7.07 1.42 -22.79
N ASP A 3 -6.26 2.43 -23.11
CA ASP A 3 -4.87 2.22 -23.45
C ASP A 3 -4.04 1.91 -22.20
N GLU A 4 -2.80 1.48 -22.40
CA GLU A 4 -1.93 1.11 -21.29
C GLU A 4 -1.69 2.28 -20.33
N ASP A 5 -1.53 3.50 -20.83
CA ASP A 5 -1.27 4.67 -20.00
C ASP A 5 -2.45 4.97 -19.08
N THR A 6 -3.67 4.87 -19.59
CA THR A 6 -4.88 5.06 -18.78
C THR A 6 -5.00 3.99 -17.70
N VAL A 7 -4.72 2.72 -18.05
CA VAL A 7 -4.73 1.62 -17.09
C VAL A 7 -3.69 1.84 -15.99
N LEU A 8 -2.48 2.27 -16.36
CA LEU A 8 -1.41 2.52 -15.39
C LEU A 8 -1.73 3.70 -14.47
N GLU A 9 -2.33 4.77 -14.99
CA GLU A 9 -2.77 5.90 -14.16
C GLU A 9 -3.83 5.46 -13.14
N GLU A 10 -4.82 4.71 -13.59
CA GLU A 10 -5.85 4.20 -12.69
C GLU A 10 -5.27 3.26 -11.65
N ALA A 11 -4.33 2.40 -12.04
CA ALA A 11 -3.64 1.51 -11.11
C ALA A 11 -2.86 2.29 -10.06
N MET A 12 -2.16 3.36 -10.45
CA MET A 12 -1.43 4.22 -9.52
C MET A 12 -2.38 4.90 -8.52
N ASP A 13 -3.52 5.40 -8.99
CA ASP A 13 -4.52 6.02 -8.12
C ASP A 13 -5.07 5.02 -7.10
N ASN A 14 -5.35 3.81 -7.54
CA ASN A 14 -5.82 2.74 -6.66
C ASN A 14 -4.76 2.36 -5.61
N LEU A 15 -3.49 2.32 -6.02
CA LEU A 15 -2.40 2.01 -5.09
C LEU A 15 -2.18 3.13 -4.06
N LYS A 16 -2.32 4.38 -4.45
CA LYS A 16 -2.28 5.52 -3.52
C LYS A 16 -3.40 5.41 -2.48
N GLU A 17 -4.60 5.08 -2.92
CA GLU A 17 -5.73 4.90 -2.02
C GLU A 17 -5.50 3.73 -1.07
N ALA A 18 -5.01 2.61 -1.58
CA ALA A 18 -4.68 1.44 -0.75
C ALA A 18 -3.65 1.81 0.33
N ARG A 19 -2.60 2.56 -0.03
CA ARG A 19 -1.58 3.03 0.90
C ARG A 19 -2.21 3.88 2.01
N GLN A 20 -3.07 4.81 1.66
CA GLN A 20 -3.76 5.66 2.63
C GLN A 20 -4.61 4.86 3.60
N ARG A 21 -5.32 3.87 3.09
CA ARG A 21 -6.18 3.01 3.90
C ARG A 21 -5.37 2.12 4.85
N ILE A 22 -4.24 1.60 4.40
CA ILE A 22 -3.35 0.82 5.25
C ILE A 22 -2.82 1.70 6.39
N ARG A 23 -2.35 2.90 6.09
CA ARG A 23 -1.86 3.85 7.10
C ARG A 23 -2.94 4.24 8.09
N ALA A 24 -4.15 4.49 7.61
CA ALA A 24 -5.28 4.83 8.48
C ALA A 24 -5.61 3.66 9.43
N THR A 25 -5.57 2.43 8.92
CA THR A 25 -5.81 1.23 9.73
C THR A 25 -4.72 1.05 10.79
N GLN A 26 -3.45 1.27 10.43
CA GLN A 26 -2.35 1.23 11.40
C GLN A 26 -2.52 2.28 12.49
N SER A 27 -2.90 3.50 12.12
CA SER A 27 -3.14 4.57 13.08
C SER A 27 -4.27 4.23 14.03
N LEU A 28 -5.35 3.66 13.52
CA LEU A 28 -6.48 3.23 14.33
C LEU A 28 -6.05 2.16 15.34
N MET A 29 -5.31 1.15 14.89
CA MET A 29 -4.83 0.09 15.77
C MET A 29 -3.91 0.63 16.86
N ARG A 30 -2.99 1.52 16.52
CA ARG A 30 -2.08 2.13 17.50
C ARG A 30 -2.82 2.99 18.51
N SER A 31 -3.86 3.70 18.08
CA SER A 31 -4.67 4.52 18.98
C SER A 31 -5.43 3.66 20.00
N GLU A 32 -5.68 2.40 19.69
CA GLU A 32 -6.30 1.44 20.61
C GLU A 32 -5.26 0.68 21.46
N GLY A 33 -4.00 1.12 21.43
CA GLY A 33 -2.95 0.54 22.25
C GLY A 33 -2.22 -0.66 21.66
N MET A 34 -2.49 -0.99 20.41
CA MET A 34 -1.77 -2.07 19.74
C MET A 34 -0.36 -1.64 19.39
N THR A 35 0.58 -2.56 19.52
CA THR A 35 1.99 -2.32 19.16
C THR A 35 2.44 -3.39 18.17
N GLU A 36 3.46 -3.05 17.38
CA GLU A 36 4.07 -4.04 16.49
C GLU A 36 4.77 -5.11 17.30
N GLY A 37 4.34 -6.35 17.09
CA GLY A 37 5.03 -7.51 17.64
C GLY A 37 6.17 -7.95 16.73
N GLU A 38 7.02 -8.82 17.25
CA GLU A 38 8.12 -9.42 16.47
C GLU A 38 7.63 -10.59 15.60
N ASN A 39 6.43 -11.08 15.87
CA ASN A 39 5.86 -12.22 15.17
C ASN A 39 5.22 -11.79 13.85
N HIS A 40 5.61 -12.45 12.76
CA HIS A 40 5.04 -12.19 11.45
C HIS A 40 3.52 -12.44 11.34
N ARG A 41 2.89 -12.99 12.39
CA ARG A 41 1.44 -13.14 12.47
C ARG A 41 0.76 -11.93 13.11
N ASP A 42 1.53 -11.01 13.65
CA ASP A 42 0.98 -9.80 14.24
C ASP A 42 0.32 -8.92 13.16
N PRO A 43 -0.93 -8.46 13.37
CA PRO A 43 -1.63 -7.66 12.37
C PRO A 43 -0.90 -6.38 11.96
N LEU A 44 -0.31 -5.65 12.91
CA LEU A 44 0.43 -4.43 12.58
C LEU A 44 1.68 -4.73 11.75
N MET A 45 2.40 -5.81 12.08
CA MET A 45 3.55 -6.23 11.32
C MET A 45 3.15 -6.60 9.89
N ARG A 46 2.04 -7.32 9.71
CA ARG A 46 1.53 -7.66 8.39
C ARG A 46 1.12 -6.44 7.59
N LEU A 47 0.52 -5.45 8.24
CA LEU A 47 0.16 -4.21 7.57
C LEU A 47 1.40 -3.41 7.15
N SER A 48 2.46 -3.41 7.96
CA SER A 48 3.73 -2.79 7.58
C SER A 48 4.33 -3.47 6.35
N THR A 49 4.28 -4.79 6.28
CA THR A 49 4.72 -5.54 5.10
C THR A 49 3.86 -5.22 3.88
N ALA A 50 2.54 -5.19 4.05
CA ALA A 50 1.62 -4.87 2.97
C ALA A 50 1.84 -3.44 2.45
N LEU A 51 2.12 -2.50 3.35
CA LEU A 51 2.43 -1.12 2.98
C LEU A 51 3.69 -1.06 2.13
N ALA A 52 4.75 -1.75 2.54
CA ALA A 52 6.00 -1.80 1.78
C ALA A 52 5.79 -2.40 0.39
N MET A 53 5.02 -3.48 0.30
CA MET A 53 4.69 -4.12 -0.98
C MET A 53 3.84 -3.22 -1.87
N THR A 54 2.88 -2.51 -1.28
CA THR A 54 2.03 -1.56 -2.00
C THR A 54 2.85 -0.40 -2.57
N GLU A 55 3.79 0.13 -1.79
CA GLU A 55 4.68 1.19 -2.25
C GLU A 55 5.61 0.71 -3.35
N ALA A 56 6.14 -0.51 -3.24
CA ALA A 56 6.96 -1.11 -4.29
C ALA A 56 6.16 -1.29 -5.58
N ALA A 57 4.92 -1.77 -5.48
CA ALA A 57 4.05 -1.92 -6.64
C ALA A 57 3.74 -0.57 -7.30
N TYR A 58 3.54 0.48 -6.49
CA TYR A 58 3.33 1.83 -7.01
C TYR A 58 4.55 2.32 -7.80
N LEU A 59 5.74 2.14 -7.25
CA LEU A 59 6.98 2.58 -7.91
C LEU A 59 7.23 1.81 -9.20
N GLU A 60 6.98 0.50 -9.22
CA GLU A 60 7.11 -0.30 -10.44
C GLU A 60 6.09 0.12 -11.51
N THR A 61 4.87 0.43 -11.10
CA THR A 61 3.83 0.89 -12.02
C THR A 61 4.20 2.25 -12.60
N ARG A 62 4.69 3.15 -11.76
CA ARG A 62 5.16 4.47 -12.17
C ARG A 62 6.33 4.37 -13.14
N HIS A 63 7.30 3.50 -12.84
CA HIS A 63 8.44 3.26 -13.71
C HIS A 63 8.00 2.79 -15.10
N ARG A 64 7.06 1.86 -15.13
CA ARG A 64 6.51 1.37 -16.40
C ARG A 64 5.78 2.47 -17.17
N SER A 65 5.07 3.36 -16.47
CA SER A 65 4.39 4.49 -17.08
C SER A 65 5.36 5.50 -17.71
N ASP A 66 6.56 5.63 -17.12
CA ASP A 66 7.58 6.56 -17.59
C ASP A 66 8.40 6.02 -18.76
N LEU A 67 8.24 4.75 -19.10
CA LEU A 67 8.89 4.17 -20.28
C LEU A 67 8.09 4.52 -21.54
#